data_2479092e85c35a9717407e1e58bed723
#
_entry.id   2479092e85c35a9717407e1e58bed723
#
_cell.length_a   1.000
_cell.length_b   1.000
_cell.length_c   1.000
_cell.angle_alpha   90.00
_cell.angle_beta   90.00
_cell.angle_gamma   90.00
#
_symmetry.space_group_name_H-M   'P 1'
#
loop_
_entity.id
_entity.type
_entity.pdbx_description
1 polymer ?
#
loop_
_entity_poly.entity_id
_entity_poly.type
_entity_poly.pdbx_seq_one_letter_code
_entity_poly.pdbx_strand_id
1 'polypeptide(L)'
;DVYKRQILWFITKPMSKITVFIENRFGNKSNSFTVGELSKALEYTEQKDTTKQEDKILKGIVSFGNTDTKQVMCPRIDVFALSEKLTLDEILPKIIKAGYSRIPVYGEKIDAILGILYVKDLMPKINISSFSWQKLIREPYYVPENKKLDDLFKEFQIKKIHMAIVVDEYGGTSGIITLEDIIEEIVGDISDEFDDQEFEYTRIDENNLLVDAKMNLK
;
A
#
# COMPACT_ATOMS: atom_id res chain seq x y z
N ASP A 1 -46.76 -18.35 -41.35
CA ASP A 1 -45.53 -17.89 -40.69
C ASP A 1 -44.34 -18.88 -40.75
N VAL A 2 -44.57 -20.15 -41.09
CA VAL A 2 -43.50 -21.20 -41.17
C VAL A 2 -42.55 -20.92 -42.36
N TYR A 3 -43.07 -20.43 -43.47
CA TYR A 3 -42.29 -20.11 -44.69
C TYR A 3 -41.32 -18.95 -44.51
N LYS A 4 -41.71 -17.93 -43.73
CA LYS A 4 -40.80 -16.78 -43.38
C LYS A 4 -39.64 -17.25 -42.56
N ARG A 5 -39.83 -18.23 -41.68
CA ARG A 5 -38.79 -18.79 -40.82
C ARG A 5 -37.76 -19.67 -41.61
N GLN A 6 -38.23 -20.33 -42.65
CA GLN A 6 -37.36 -21.15 -43.53
C GLN A 6 -36.44 -20.27 -44.40
N ILE A 7 -36.94 -19.15 -44.95
CA ILE A 7 -36.12 -18.24 -45.75
C ILE A 7 -35.08 -17.51 -44.89
N LEU A 8 -35.47 -17.09 -43.71
CA LEU A 8 -34.54 -16.45 -42.75
C LEU A 8 -33.44 -17.38 -42.25
N TRP A 9 -33.70 -18.70 -42.20
CA TRP A 9 -32.72 -19.70 -41.76
C TRP A 9 -31.48 -19.77 -42.68
N PHE A 10 -31.68 -19.59 -44.00
CA PHE A 10 -30.59 -19.58 -44.99
C PHE A 10 -29.66 -18.35 -44.84
N ILE A 11 -30.17 -17.24 -44.32
CA ILE A 11 -29.41 -16.02 -44.06
C ILE A 11 -28.78 -16.06 -42.66
N THR A 12 -29.46 -16.59 -41.64
CA THR A 12 -28.98 -16.61 -40.27
C THR A 12 -27.86 -17.61 -40.03
N LYS A 13 -27.83 -18.75 -40.73
CA LYS A 13 -26.75 -19.74 -40.64
C LYS A 13 -25.35 -19.21 -41.03
N PRO A 14 -25.16 -18.52 -42.15
CA PRO A 14 -23.85 -17.96 -42.48
C PRO A 14 -23.49 -16.80 -41.57
N MET A 15 -24.46 -15.96 -41.11
CA MET A 15 -24.21 -14.90 -40.17
C MET A 15 -23.71 -15.39 -38.82
N SER A 16 -24.26 -16.48 -38.27
CA SER A 16 -23.76 -17.04 -36.99
C SER A 16 -22.32 -17.56 -37.10
N LYS A 17 -21.92 -18.09 -38.25
CA LYS A 17 -20.53 -18.52 -38.51
C LYS A 17 -19.58 -17.31 -38.62
N ILE A 18 -20.06 -16.21 -39.19
CA ILE A 18 -19.28 -14.98 -39.30
C ILE A 18 -19.10 -14.35 -37.90
N THR A 19 -20.13 -14.37 -37.05
CA THR A 19 -20.02 -13.88 -35.66
C THR A 19 -19.01 -14.70 -34.87
N VAL A 20 -19.07 -16.03 -34.91
CA VAL A 20 -18.11 -16.90 -34.24
C VAL A 20 -16.68 -16.75 -34.82
N PHE A 21 -16.55 -16.52 -36.13
CA PHE A 21 -15.25 -16.26 -36.73
C PHE A 21 -14.65 -14.91 -36.29
N ILE A 22 -15.49 -13.90 -36.19
CA ILE A 22 -15.09 -12.56 -35.68
C ILE A 22 -14.75 -12.64 -34.21
N GLU A 23 -15.56 -13.35 -33.39
CA GLU A 23 -15.26 -13.56 -31.96
C GLU A 23 -13.94 -14.34 -31.74
N ASN A 24 -13.68 -15.41 -32.53
CA ASN A 24 -12.44 -16.17 -32.43
C ASN A 24 -11.20 -15.42 -32.96
N ARG A 25 -11.37 -14.47 -33.87
CA ARG A 25 -10.25 -13.71 -34.45
C ARG A 25 -10.02 -12.35 -33.76
N PHE A 26 -11.06 -11.75 -33.18
CA PHE A 26 -11.04 -10.44 -32.52
C PHE A 26 -11.44 -10.52 -31.04
N GLY A 27 -12.07 -11.62 -30.58
CA GLY A 27 -12.62 -11.76 -29.23
C GLY A 27 -11.60 -12.06 -28.13
N ASN A 28 -10.32 -12.22 -28.45
CA ASN A 28 -9.26 -12.41 -27.46
C ASN A 28 -8.43 -11.14 -27.20
N LYS A 29 -8.91 -9.96 -27.58
CA LYS A 29 -8.55 -8.77 -26.84
C LYS A 29 -9.50 -8.67 -25.65
N SER A 30 -9.11 -9.26 -24.51
CA SER A 30 -9.56 -8.73 -23.22
C SER A 30 -9.37 -7.23 -23.35
N ASN A 31 -10.47 -6.48 -23.33
CA ASN A 31 -10.42 -5.03 -23.13
C ASN A 31 -9.85 -4.82 -21.71
N SER A 32 -8.56 -5.03 -21.55
CA SER A 32 -7.83 -4.40 -20.49
C SER A 32 -7.84 -2.92 -20.84
N PHE A 33 -8.82 -2.21 -20.32
CA PHE A 33 -8.75 -0.75 -20.31
C PHE A 33 -7.38 -0.40 -19.76
N THR A 34 -6.59 0.26 -20.58
CA THR A 34 -5.29 0.75 -20.12
C THR A 34 -5.56 1.73 -18.99
N VAL A 35 -4.78 1.67 -17.91
CA VAL A 35 -4.89 2.59 -16.75
C VAL A 35 -5.07 4.05 -17.22
N GLY A 36 -4.40 4.44 -18.33
CA GLY A 36 -4.57 5.75 -18.95
C GLY A 36 -5.93 6.02 -19.60
N GLU A 37 -6.64 4.99 -20.09
CA GLU A 37 -7.99 5.15 -20.63
C GLU A 37 -9.02 5.24 -19.50
N LEU A 38 -8.79 4.53 -18.40
CA LEU A 38 -9.60 4.63 -17.19
C LEU A 38 -9.45 6.01 -16.55
N SER A 39 -8.22 6.53 -16.45
CA SER A 39 -7.92 7.87 -15.94
C SER A 39 -8.63 8.95 -16.75
N LYS A 40 -8.58 8.89 -18.09
CA LYS A 40 -9.32 9.80 -18.97
C LYS A 40 -10.82 9.67 -18.83
N ALA A 41 -11.34 8.45 -18.68
CA ALA A 41 -12.79 8.23 -18.50
C ALA A 41 -13.27 8.86 -17.18
N LEU A 42 -12.46 8.79 -16.12
CA LEU A 42 -12.74 9.42 -14.83
C LEU A 42 -12.74 10.95 -14.92
N GLU A 43 -11.79 11.57 -15.65
CA GLU A 43 -11.78 13.02 -15.90
C GLU A 43 -13.05 13.53 -16.59
N TYR A 44 -13.66 12.72 -17.46
CA TYR A 44 -14.93 13.05 -18.11
C TYR A 44 -16.17 12.85 -17.22
N THR A 45 -16.05 12.08 -16.14
CA THR A 45 -17.18 11.75 -15.24
C THR A 45 -17.28 12.71 -14.05
N GLU A 46 -16.25 13.51 -13.80
CA GLU A 46 -16.12 14.44 -12.65
C GLU A 46 -17.26 15.47 -12.51
N GLN A 47 -18.24 15.50 -13.43
CA GLN A 47 -19.19 16.64 -13.45
C GLN A 47 -20.57 16.38 -12.85
N LYS A 48 -20.96 15.18 -12.42
CA LYS A 48 -22.39 15.02 -12.08
C LYS A 48 -22.83 14.25 -10.85
N ASP A 49 -22.13 13.20 -10.34
CA ASP A 49 -22.75 12.34 -9.32
C ASP A 49 -21.80 11.71 -8.28
N THR A 50 -20.50 12.02 -8.26
CA THR A 50 -19.54 11.43 -7.31
C THR A 50 -19.17 12.39 -6.18
N THR A 51 -19.12 11.88 -4.96
CA THR A 51 -18.57 12.62 -3.82
C THR A 51 -17.05 12.79 -3.98
N LYS A 52 -16.48 13.86 -3.42
CA LYS A 52 -15.01 14.11 -3.46
C LYS A 52 -14.20 12.92 -2.95
N GLN A 53 -14.76 12.15 -2.02
CA GLN A 53 -14.12 10.98 -1.42
C GLN A 53 -14.12 9.78 -2.38
N GLU A 54 -15.23 9.53 -3.07
CA GLU A 54 -15.31 8.49 -4.11
C GLU A 54 -14.33 8.74 -5.26
N ASP A 55 -14.22 10.00 -5.70
CA ASP A 55 -13.27 10.40 -6.74
C ASP A 55 -11.82 10.19 -6.31
N LYS A 56 -11.47 10.51 -5.05
CA LYS A 56 -10.13 10.26 -4.48
C LYS A 56 -9.79 8.76 -4.49
N ILE A 57 -10.73 7.90 -4.06
CA ILE A 57 -10.54 6.44 -4.06
C ILE A 57 -10.38 5.91 -5.49
N LEU A 58 -11.20 6.37 -6.44
CA LEU A 58 -11.11 5.94 -7.83
C LEU A 58 -9.76 6.33 -8.46
N LYS A 59 -9.28 7.54 -8.19
CA LYS A 59 -7.93 7.99 -8.60
C LYS A 59 -6.82 7.15 -7.94
N GLY A 60 -6.97 6.85 -6.63
CA GLY A 60 -6.07 5.97 -5.89
C GLY A 60 -5.97 4.58 -6.52
N ILE A 61 -7.09 3.94 -6.86
CA ILE A 61 -7.11 2.63 -7.53
C ILE A 61 -6.40 2.67 -8.89
N VAL A 62 -6.56 3.75 -9.65
CA VAL A 62 -5.93 3.89 -10.97
C VAL A 62 -4.42 4.08 -10.85
N SER A 63 -3.94 4.87 -9.88
CA SER A 63 -2.51 5.11 -9.65
C SER A 63 -1.80 3.91 -9.03
N PHE A 64 -2.48 3.19 -8.15
CA PHE A 64 -1.96 2.07 -7.35
C PHE A 64 -1.18 1.03 -8.17
N GLY A 65 -1.70 0.62 -9.33
CA GLY A 65 -1.04 -0.36 -10.21
C GLY A 65 0.28 0.14 -10.83
N ASN A 66 0.52 1.45 -10.84
CA ASN A 66 1.72 2.05 -11.41
C ASN A 66 2.70 2.55 -10.34
N THR A 67 2.28 2.65 -9.08
CA THR A 67 3.09 3.15 -7.97
C THR A 67 4.14 2.13 -7.56
N ASP A 68 5.38 2.57 -7.40
CA ASP A 68 6.48 1.76 -6.91
C ASP A 68 6.56 1.80 -5.38
N THR A 69 7.03 0.72 -4.76
CA THR A 69 7.25 0.61 -3.31
C THR A 69 8.04 1.79 -2.74
N LYS A 70 9.06 2.28 -3.47
CA LYS A 70 9.89 3.43 -3.08
C LYS A 70 9.10 4.71 -2.81
N GLN A 71 7.97 4.91 -3.49
CA GLN A 71 7.17 6.13 -3.40
C GLN A 71 6.34 6.20 -2.12
N VAL A 72 6.05 5.03 -1.52
CA VAL A 72 5.11 4.88 -0.41
C VAL A 72 5.80 4.40 0.87
N MET A 73 6.97 3.76 0.77
CA MET A 73 7.69 3.23 1.93
C MET A 73 8.02 4.33 2.95
N CYS A 74 8.04 3.95 4.24
CA CYS A 74 8.66 4.74 5.29
C CYS A 74 10.20 4.71 5.09
N PRO A 75 10.86 5.85 4.84
CA PRO A 75 12.30 5.91 4.60
C PRO A 75 13.09 5.46 5.83
N ARG A 76 14.27 4.87 5.63
CA ARG A 76 15.16 4.35 6.69
C ARG A 76 15.41 5.33 7.84
N ILE A 77 15.49 6.61 7.54
CA ILE A 77 15.76 7.65 8.54
C ILE A 77 14.62 7.85 9.53
N ASP A 78 13.39 7.50 9.12
CA ASP A 78 12.16 7.65 9.91
C ASP A 78 11.74 6.32 10.56
N VAL A 79 12.42 5.21 10.23
CA VAL A 79 12.08 3.88 10.74
C VAL A 79 12.44 3.76 12.21
N PHE A 80 11.43 3.51 13.05
CA PHE A 80 11.68 3.07 14.41
C PHE A 80 12.12 1.60 14.42
N ALA A 81 13.37 1.34 14.82
CA ALA A 81 13.95 0.00 14.88
C ALA A 81 14.69 -0.22 16.21
N LEU A 82 14.81 -1.49 16.63
CA LEU A 82 15.48 -1.89 17.87
C LEU A 82 16.80 -2.58 17.57
N SER A 83 17.83 -2.30 18.36
CA SER A 83 19.09 -3.05 18.31
C SER A 83 18.93 -4.38 19.05
N GLU A 84 19.43 -5.47 18.45
CA GLU A 84 19.46 -6.80 19.10
C GLU A 84 20.28 -6.84 20.41
N LYS A 85 21.19 -5.87 20.60
CA LYS A 85 22.06 -5.78 21.78
C LYS A 85 21.35 -5.28 23.03
N LEU A 86 20.15 -4.69 22.86
CA LEU A 86 19.37 -4.17 23.98
C LEU A 86 18.77 -5.30 24.82
N THR A 87 18.67 -5.06 26.11
CA THR A 87 17.99 -5.94 27.06
C THR A 87 16.47 -5.77 26.97
N LEU A 88 15.70 -6.72 27.53
CA LEU A 88 14.25 -6.64 27.57
C LEU A 88 13.78 -5.37 28.30
N ASP A 89 14.41 -5.04 29.41
CA ASP A 89 14.07 -3.86 30.23
C ASP A 89 14.31 -2.53 29.49
N GLU A 90 15.27 -2.50 28.55
CA GLU A 90 15.57 -1.32 27.75
C GLU A 90 14.63 -1.16 26.56
N ILE A 91 14.13 -2.26 25.97
CA ILE A 91 13.23 -2.19 24.82
C ILE A 91 11.78 -1.91 25.22
N LEU A 92 11.32 -2.41 26.37
CA LEU A 92 9.92 -2.25 26.81
C LEU A 92 9.44 -0.81 26.85
N PRO A 93 10.14 0.15 27.50
CA PRO A 93 9.69 1.53 27.52
C PRO A 93 9.69 2.18 26.13
N LYS A 94 10.63 1.78 25.26
CA LYS A 94 10.70 2.26 23.87
C LYS A 94 9.53 1.77 23.04
N ILE A 95 9.16 0.49 23.18
CA ILE A 95 8.02 -0.12 22.50
C ILE A 95 6.70 0.54 22.93
N ILE A 96 6.52 0.74 24.23
CA ILE A 96 5.32 1.39 24.79
C ILE A 96 5.18 2.82 24.27
N LYS A 97 6.29 3.56 24.26
CA LYS A 97 6.30 4.94 23.76
C LYS A 97 6.02 5.03 22.26
N ALA A 98 6.55 4.09 21.48
CA ALA A 98 6.41 4.07 20.02
C ALA A 98 5.03 3.58 19.56
N GLY A 99 4.37 2.67 20.29
CA GLY A 99 3.03 2.17 20.00
C GLY A 99 2.94 1.20 18.81
N TYR A 100 4.05 0.83 18.18
CA TYR A 100 4.04 -0.03 16.99
C TYR A 100 3.83 -1.51 17.35
N SER A 101 3.04 -2.22 16.54
CA SER A 101 2.78 -3.66 16.70
C SER A 101 3.91 -4.54 16.15
N ARG A 102 4.67 -4.05 15.16
CA ARG A 102 5.77 -4.75 14.48
C ARG A 102 6.96 -3.82 14.38
N ILE A 103 8.11 -4.28 14.80
CA ILE A 103 9.29 -3.43 14.91
C ILE A 103 10.48 -4.16 14.27
N PRO A 104 11.14 -3.56 13.27
CA PRO A 104 12.38 -4.09 12.73
C PRO A 104 13.47 -4.17 13.80
N VAL A 105 14.24 -5.25 13.76
CA VAL A 105 15.39 -5.45 14.65
C VAL A 105 16.65 -5.51 13.81
N TYR A 106 17.63 -4.68 14.16
CA TYR A 106 18.92 -4.62 13.48
C TYR A 106 20.08 -5.10 14.38
N GLY A 107 21.13 -5.58 13.72
CA GLY A 107 22.35 -6.01 14.36
C GLY A 107 23.29 -4.84 14.70
N GLU A 108 24.40 -4.73 13.94
CA GLU A 108 25.38 -3.65 14.17
C GLU A 108 24.94 -2.30 13.61
N LYS A 109 24.27 -2.32 12.46
CA LYS A 109 23.77 -1.13 11.75
C LYS A 109 22.35 -1.37 11.27
N ILE A 110 21.60 -0.29 11.09
CA ILE A 110 20.22 -0.33 10.59
C ILE A 110 20.12 -0.93 9.18
N ASP A 111 21.21 -0.94 8.40
CA ASP A 111 21.28 -1.59 7.10
C ASP A 111 21.25 -3.13 7.20
N ALA A 112 21.56 -3.69 8.36
CA ALA A 112 21.55 -5.11 8.63
C ALA A 112 20.35 -5.50 9.50
N ILE A 113 19.17 -5.51 8.90
CA ILE A 113 17.95 -5.96 9.57
C ILE A 113 18.02 -7.48 9.76
N LEU A 114 17.95 -7.93 11.01
CA LEU A 114 17.94 -9.33 11.39
C LEU A 114 16.57 -9.95 11.31
N GLY A 115 15.52 -9.14 11.53
CA GLY A 115 14.15 -9.61 11.48
C GLY A 115 13.16 -8.61 12.03
N ILE A 116 11.96 -9.09 12.31
CA ILE A 116 10.83 -8.29 12.81
C ILE A 116 10.37 -8.86 14.15
N LEU A 117 10.34 -8.01 15.18
CA LEU A 117 9.74 -8.32 16.46
C LEU A 117 8.24 -8.00 16.43
N TYR A 118 7.41 -8.97 16.73
CA TYR A 118 5.98 -8.79 16.94
C TYR A 118 5.73 -8.53 18.42
N VAL A 119 5.26 -7.36 18.77
CA VAL A 119 5.03 -6.95 20.17
C VAL A 119 4.08 -7.91 20.90
N LYS A 120 3.07 -8.44 20.19
CA LYS A 120 2.14 -9.43 20.74
C LYS A 120 2.81 -10.72 21.23
N ASP A 121 3.92 -11.13 20.61
CA ASP A 121 4.64 -12.36 20.98
C ASP A 121 5.50 -12.12 22.25
N LEU A 122 5.84 -10.86 22.52
CA LEU A 122 6.58 -10.45 23.71
C LEU A 122 5.69 -10.42 24.97
N MET A 123 4.43 -10.02 24.84
CA MET A 123 3.49 -9.82 25.93
C MET A 123 3.44 -10.98 26.96
N PRO A 124 3.32 -12.26 26.54
CA PRO A 124 3.28 -13.38 27.47
C PRO A 124 4.61 -13.66 28.18
N LYS A 125 5.71 -13.04 27.75
CA LYS A 125 7.08 -13.31 28.22
C LYS A 125 7.67 -12.20 29.09
N ILE A 126 6.98 -11.09 29.25
CA ILE A 126 7.47 -9.90 29.98
C ILE A 126 7.89 -10.23 31.43
N ASN A 127 7.19 -11.14 32.11
CA ASN A 127 7.43 -11.47 33.51
C ASN A 127 8.46 -12.59 33.72
N ILE A 128 9.13 -13.06 32.67
CA ILE A 128 10.11 -14.15 32.77
C ILE A 128 11.51 -13.56 32.92
N SER A 129 12.07 -13.63 34.11
CA SER A 129 13.31 -12.97 34.53
C SER A 129 14.60 -13.32 33.76
N SER A 130 14.58 -14.28 32.83
CA SER A 130 15.79 -14.69 32.06
C SER A 130 15.45 -14.91 30.59
N PHE A 131 14.38 -14.31 30.09
CA PHE A 131 13.96 -14.56 28.74
C PHE A 131 14.76 -13.72 27.74
N SER A 132 15.38 -14.40 26.76
CA SER A 132 16.01 -13.72 25.63
C SER A 132 14.95 -13.40 24.59
N TRP A 133 14.57 -12.12 24.48
CA TRP A 133 13.55 -11.64 23.54
C TRP A 133 13.99 -11.82 22.08
N GLN A 134 15.28 -11.89 21.80
CA GLN A 134 15.85 -12.12 20.47
C GLN A 134 15.33 -13.42 19.82
N LYS A 135 14.92 -14.40 20.63
CA LYS A 135 14.30 -15.65 20.14
C LYS A 135 12.92 -15.47 19.51
N LEU A 136 12.30 -14.30 19.70
CA LEU A 136 11.01 -13.95 19.11
C LEU A 136 11.15 -13.22 17.76
N ILE A 137 12.39 -12.88 17.36
CA ILE A 137 12.63 -12.21 16.09
C ILE A 137 12.26 -13.18 14.96
N ARG A 138 11.35 -12.73 14.10
CA ARG A 138 10.91 -13.47 12.92
C ARG A 138 11.69 -13.05 11.70
N GLU A 139 11.89 -13.98 10.77
CA GLU A 139 12.56 -13.72 9.50
C GLU A 139 11.87 -12.57 8.73
N PRO A 140 12.65 -11.59 8.22
CA PRO A 140 12.08 -10.45 7.50
C PRO A 140 11.76 -10.84 6.07
N TYR A 141 10.75 -10.20 5.49
CA TYR A 141 10.47 -10.29 4.07
C TYR A 141 11.08 -9.09 3.35
N TYR A 142 11.95 -9.34 2.38
CA TYR A 142 12.64 -8.32 1.63
C TYR A 142 11.97 -8.06 0.29
N VAL A 143 11.89 -6.79 -0.11
CA VAL A 143 11.35 -6.36 -1.40
C VAL A 143 12.22 -5.27 -2.01
N PRO A 144 12.42 -5.24 -3.33
CA PRO A 144 13.16 -4.17 -3.97
C PRO A 144 12.33 -2.88 -4.06
N GLU A 145 13.01 -1.73 -4.16
CA GLU A 145 12.39 -0.40 -4.26
C GLU A 145 11.43 -0.24 -5.45
N ASN A 146 11.75 -0.88 -6.57
CA ASN A 146 11.00 -0.79 -7.83
C ASN A 146 9.83 -1.79 -7.95
N LYS A 147 9.50 -2.51 -6.89
CA LYS A 147 8.36 -3.42 -6.88
C LYS A 147 7.06 -2.64 -6.93
N LYS A 148 6.13 -3.06 -7.79
CA LYS A 148 4.81 -2.45 -7.88
C LYS A 148 3.95 -2.80 -6.67
N LEU A 149 3.16 -1.81 -6.21
CA LEU A 149 2.33 -1.96 -5.01
C LEU A 149 1.24 -3.03 -5.17
N ASP A 150 0.66 -3.18 -6.37
CA ASP A 150 -0.36 -4.18 -6.63
C ASP A 150 0.17 -5.61 -6.51
N ASP A 151 1.40 -5.86 -6.96
CA ASP A 151 2.06 -7.16 -6.81
C ASP A 151 2.50 -7.39 -5.36
N LEU A 152 3.01 -6.38 -4.67
CA LEU A 152 3.37 -6.45 -3.27
C LEU A 152 2.15 -6.74 -2.39
N PHE A 153 1.02 -6.09 -2.66
CA PHE A 153 -0.24 -6.32 -1.95
C PHE A 153 -0.72 -7.78 -2.07
N LYS A 154 -0.68 -8.33 -3.30
CA LYS A 154 -1.00 -9.76 -3.53
C LYS A 154 -0.09 -10.69 -2.73
N GLU A 155 1.22 -10.40 -2.69
CA GLU A 155 2.17 -11.18 -1.92
C GLU A 155 1.91 -11.09 -0.41
N PHE A 156 1.59 -9.91 0.11
CA PHE A 156 1.21 -9.75 1.52
C PHE A 156 -0.01 -10.60 1.87
N GLN A 157 -1.03 -10.63 1.01
CA GLN A 157 -2.21 -11.46 1.20
C GLN A 157 -1.90 -12.97 1.18
N ILE A 158 -1.12 -13.42 0.18
CA ILE A 158 -0.79 -14.84 0.02
C ILE A 158 0.08 -15.33 1.17
N LYS A 159 1.12 -14.55 1.54
CA LYS A 159 2.08 -14.91 2.59
C LYS A 159 1.58 -14.58 3.99
N LYS A 160 0.48 -13.86 4.14
CA LYS A 160 -0.09 -13.40 5.41
C LYS A 160 0.91 -12.58 6.23
N ILE A 161 1.67 -11.74 5.57
CA ILE A 161 2.60 -10.79 6.16
C ILE A 161 2.05 -9.38 6.06
N HIS A 162 2.48 -8.48 6.95
CA HIS A 162 1.98 -7.12 7.06
C HIS A 162 3.09 -6.07 7.04
N MET A 163 4.34 -6.50 6.91
CA MET A 163 5.50 -5.61 6.85
C MET A 163 6.59 -6.25 6.01
N ALA A 164 7.23 -5.46 5.16
CA ALA A 164 8.42 -5.86 4.41
C ALA A 164 9.54 -4.84 4.61
N ILE A 165 10.78 -5.31 4.49
CA ILE A 165 11.97 -4.46 4.46
C ILE A 165 12.27 -4.13 3.00
N VAL A 166 12.34 -2.85 2.68
CA VAL A 166 12.65 -2.39 1.34
C VAL A 166 14.16 -2.26 1.20
N VAL A 167 14.71 -2.84 0.12
CA VAL A 167 16.14 -2.86 -0.13
C VAL A 167 16.49 -2.23 -1.48
N ASP A 168 17.64 -1.57 -1.52
CA ASP A 168 18.24 -1.02 -2.73
C ASP A 168 18.97 -2.10 -3.57
N GLU A 169 19.55 -1.69 -4.69
CA GLU A 169 20.27 -2.57 -5.62
C GLU A 169 21.56 -3.14 -5.04
N TYR A 170 22.05 -2.55 -3.94
CA TYR A 170 23.28 -2.99 -3.25
C TYR A 170 22.99 -3.87 -2.03
N GLY A 171 21.70 -4.10 -1.74
CA GLY A 171 21.24 -4.88 -0.60
C GLY A 171 21.18 -4.09 0.71
N GLY A 172 21.33 -2.77 0.65
CA GLY A 172 21.13 -1.87 1.79
C GLY A 172 19.64 -1.67 2.09
N THR A 173 19.31 -1.45 3.37
CA THR A 173 17.94 -1.13 3.77
C THR A 173 17.59 0.31 3.36
N SER A 174 16.63 0.49 2.47
CA SER A 174 16.08 1.78 2.07
C SER A 174 14.96 2.26 3.00
N GLY A 175 14.19 1.32 3.55
CA GLY A 175 13.07 1.62 4.44
C GLY A 175 12.25 0.39 4.77
N ILE A 176 11.02 0.63 5.19
CA ILE A 176 10.00 -0.41 5.40
C ILE A 176 8.71 -0.03 4.68
N ILE A 177 7.89 -1.02 4.39
CA ILE A 177 6.53 -0.81 3.91
C ILE A 177 5.59 -1.78 4.63
N THR A 178 4.43 -1.27 5.01
CA THR A 178 3.39 -2.05 5.69
C THR A 178 2.17 -2.25 4.82
N LEU A 179 1.30 -3.16 5.20
CA LEU A 179 0.01 -3.37 4.53
C LEU A 179 -0.89 -2.13 4.67
N GLU A 180 -0.77 -1.48 5.82
CA GLU A 180 -1.48 -0.25 6.15
C GLU A 180 -1.11 0.88 5.16
N ASP A 181 0.18 1.11 4.88
CA ASP A 181 0.67 2.11 3.90
C ASP A 181 0.14 1.83 2.49
N ILE A 182 0.10 0.54 2.11
CA ILE A 182 -0.42 0.12 0.79
C ILE A 182 -1.92 0.41 0.66
N ILE A 183 -2.69 0.19 1.73
CA ILE A 183 -4.15 0.46 1.72
C ILE A 183 -4.41 1.96 1.71
N GLU A 184 -3.62 2.73 2.46
CA GLU A 184 -3.71 4.19 2.51
C GLU A 184 -3.53 4.83 1.12
N GLU A 185 -2.65 4.29 0.27
CA GLU A 185 -2.46 4.76 -1.11
C GLU A 185 -3.73 4.63 -1.97
N ILE A 186 -4.59 3.66 -1.66
CA ILE A 186 -5.86 3.46 -2.38
C ILE A 186 -6.97 4.34 -1.79
N VAL A 187 -7.11 4.32 -0.46
CA VAL A 187 -8.24 4.95 0.25
C VAL A 187 -7.95 6.43 0.53
N GLY A 188 -6.66 6.78 0.63
CA GLY A 188 -6.18 8.07 1.14
C GLY A 188 -6.31 8.12 2.66
N ASP A 189 -5.80 9.22 3.25
CA ASP A 189 -6.02 9.47 4.68
C ASP A 189 -7.50 9.37 5.00
N ILE A 190 -7.86 8.40 5.85
CA ILE A 190 -9.19 8.33 6.43
C ILE A 190 -9.23 9.41 7.51
N SER A 191 -9.36 10.67 7.07
CA SER A 191 -9.65 11.74 8.02
C SER A 191 -11.10 11.55 8.45
N ASP A 192 -11.30 11.36 9.75
CA ASP A 192 -12.63 11.44 10.35
C ASP A 192 -13.20 12.83 10.07
N GLU A 193 -14.52 12.93 9.82
CA GLU A 193 -15.22 14.21 9.59
C GLU A 193 -15.06 15.19 10.78
N PHE A 194 -14.46 14.72 11.88
CA PHE A 194 -14.14 15.45 13.10
C PHE A 194 -12.66 15.81 13.25
N ASP A 195 -11.77 15.35 12.35
CA ASP A 195 -10.40 15.85 12.28
C ASP A 195 -10.39 17.21 11.53
N ASP A 196 -11.03 18.19 12.12
CA ASP A 196 -10.63 19.57 11.93
C ASP A 196 -9.15 19.63 12.36
N GLN A 197 -8.24 19.52 11.40
CA GLN A 197 -6.82 19.77 11.62
C GLN A 197 -6.74 21.19 12.16
N GLU A 198 -6.69 21.33 13.47
CA GLU A 198 -6.11 22.50 14.09
C GLU A 198 -4.64 22.50 13.62
N PHE A 199 -4.42 23.18 12.49
CA PHE A 199 -3.07 23.48 12.05
C PHE A 199 -2.38 24.24 13.18
N GLU A 200 -1.53 23.56 13.92
CA GLU A 200 -0.71 24.20 14.96
C GLU A 200 0.26 25.17 14.29
N TYR A 201 -0.21 26.37 14.07
CA TYR A 201 0.67 27.49 13.77
C TYR A 201 0.86 28.31 15.04
N THR A 202 2.09 28.62 15.35
CA THR A 202 2.41 29.55 16.44
C THR A 202 2.61 30.95 15.88
N ARG A 203 1.75 31.87 16.22
CA ARG A 203 1.92 33.28 15.84
C ARG A 203 3.02 33.90 16.70
N ILE A 204 4.14 34.32 16.10
CA ILE A 204 5.27 34.92 16.79
C ILE A 204 5.01 36.42 16.97
N ASP A 205 4.54 37.10 15.92
CA ASP A 205 4.13 38.49 15.92
C ASP A 205 3.08 38.77 14.83
N GLU A 206 2.72 40.05 14.61
CA GLU A 206 1.67 40.46 13.65
C GLU A 206 1.96 40.03 12.21
N ASN A 207 3.23 39.80 11.85
CA ASN A 207 3.66 39.50 10.46
C ASN A 207 4.37 38.14 10.31
N ASN A 208 4.64 37.43 11.41
CA ASN A 208 5.39 36.19 11.41
C ASN A 208 4.61 35.05 12.04
N LEU A 209 4.51 33.96 11.28
CA LEU A 209 3.89 32.71 11.70
C LEU A 209 4.93 31.59 11.65
N LEU A 210 5.03 30.79 12.69
CA LEU A 210 5.77 29.53 12.69
C LEU A 210 4.80 28.44 12.27
N VAL A 211 5.09 27.81 11.15
CA VAL A 211 4.28 26.71 10.60
C VAL A 211 5.16 25.47 10.43
N ASP A 212 4.57 24.28 10.53
CA ASP A 212 5.26 23.04 10.19
C ASP A 212 5.62 23.03 8.69
N ALA A 213 6.84 22.63 8.36
CA ALA A 213 7.33 22.56 6.97
C ALA A 213 6.54 21.56 6.09
N LYS A 214 5.75 20.69 6.71
CA LYS A 214 4.84 19.74 6.02
C LYS A 214 3.52 20.40 5.59
N MET A 215 3.26 21.65 5.96
CA MET A 215 2.03 22.34 5.63
C MET A 215 2.01 22.77 4.17
N ASN A 216 1.00 22.32 3.42
CA ASN A 216 0.78 22.77 2.05
C ASN A 216 0.22 24.21 2.07
N LEU A 217 1.01 25.17 1.57
CA LEU A 217 0.55 26.51 1.28
C LEU A 217 -0.32 26.49 0.02
N LYS A 218 -1.63 26.68 0.18
CA LYS A 218 -2.55 26.92 -0.95
C LYS A 218 -2.70 28.40 -1.18
#